data_0346cc30c0956adeb7597a272613b8e0
#
_entry.id   0346cc30c0956adeb7597a272613b8e0
#
_cell.length_a   1.000
_cell.length_b   1.000
_cell.length_c   1.000
_cell.angle_alpha   90.00
_cell.angle_beta   90.00
_cell.angle_gamma   90.00
#
_symmetry.space_group_name_H-M   'P 1'
#
loop_
_entity.id
_entity.type
_entity.pdbx_description
1 polymer ?
#
loop_
_entity_poly.entity_id
_entity_poly.type
_entity_poly.pdbx_seq_one_letter_code
_entity_poly.pdbx_strand_id
1 'polypeptide(L)'
;ASCHGVHGIRPPGDPTSRVHPDNLVETCGECHEGISAAMANIPIHGAGDGSPYHTQVATTIEDVYVVAIVIIIGLMVVHWLIDLARHLIDHAKSRPRVRRMRTDEVWMHAALALSFTVLAITGFALVYDQTWFATWLFGWEGGFAMRGVIHRVAAALFVATIVWHLVFLVGSRRGREFFVDILPHPRDFRFFFQQIAYNLRMRRDEPEAGRFTYVEKAEYWALVWGAVVMVLSGFALWFDDWLIGVLPRGSIEVAWVVHFWEAWLATLAIVVWHFYATIFKPEVYPMNPSWLTGTMPVDQYREEHPAVWDGRERGEDGRRVDHSSRTASSEGSPWT
;
A
#
# COMPACT_ATOMS: atom_id res chain seq x y z
N ALA A 1 24.90 -8.57 29.90
CA ALA A 1 25.77 -8.02 30.97
C ALA A 1 25.90 -8.95 32.18
N SER A 2 24.87 -9.71 32.57
CA SER A 2 24.88 -10.61 33.74
C SER A 2 25.85 -11.78 33.59
N CYS A 3 25.97 -12.40 32.42
CA CYS A 3 26.86 -13.56 32.22
C CYS A 3 28.33 -13.16 32.09
N HIS A 4 28.63 -12.10 31.34
CA HIS A 4 30.00 -11.65 31.08
C HIS A 4 30.57 -10.69 32.15
N GLY A 5 29.74 -10.21 33.07
CA GLY A 5 30.05 -9.13 33.98
C GLY A 5 29.99 -7.74 33.32
N VAL A 6 30.15 -6.70 34.14
CA VAL A 6 30.10 -5.28 33.69
C VAL A 6 31.53 -4.71 33.54
N HIS A 7 32.47 -5.21 34.31
CA HIS A 7 33.88 -4.79 34.27
C HIS A 7 34.78 -6.02 34.21
N GLY A 8 35.91 -5.92 33.51
CA GLY A 8 36.89 -7.00 33.42
C GLY A 8 36.43 -8.19 32.59
N ILE A 9 35.66 -7.95 31.51
CA ILE A 9 35.21 -8.98 30.57
C ILE A 9 36.41 -9.71 29.97
N ARG A 10 36.46 -11.04 30.18
CA ARG A 10 37.56 -11.90 29.71
C ARG A 10 37.05 -12.84 28.61
N PRO A 11 37.88 -13.25 27.64
CA PRO A 11 37.50 -14.18 26.61
C PRO A 11 37.13 -15.56 27.19
N PRO A 12 36.29 -16.36 26.52
CA PRO A 12 35.84 -17.68 26.99
C PRO A 12 36.97 -18.68 27.21
N GLY A 13 38.13 -18.51 26.58
CA GLY A 13 39.30 -19.36 26.76
C GLY A 13 40.14 -19.05 28.02
N ASP A 14 39.83 -17.97 28.73
CA ASP A 14 40.52 -17.62 30.00
C ASP A 14 39.85 -18.41 31.15
N PRO A 15 40.58 -19.27 31.90
CA PRO A 15 40.02 -20.02 33.01
C PRO A 15 39.36 -19.19 34.11
N THR A 16 39.72 -17.90 34.18
CA THR A 16 39.14 -16.97 35.15
C THR A 16 37.94 -16.20 34.60
N SER A 17 37.55 -16.47 33.35
CA SER A 17 36.36 -15.89 32.74
C SER A 17 35.07 -16.51 33.31
N ARG A 18 34.07 -15.70 33.62
CA ARG A 18 32.75 -16.19 34.03
C ARG A 18 32.07 -17.07 32.97
N VAL A 19 32.44 -16.90 31.71
CA VAL A 19 31.89 -17.67 30.57
C VAL A 19 32.87 -18.76 30.08
N HIS A 20 33.91 -19.09 30.89
CA HIS A 20 34.72 -20.29 30.65
C HIS A 20 33.87 -21.54 30.89
N PRO A 21 33.98 -22.62 30.08
CA PRO A 21 33.16 -23.83 30.22
C PRO A 21 33.06 -24.39 31.63
N ASP A 22 34.18 -24.38 32.38
CA ASP A 22 34.21 -24.90 33.76
C ASP A 22 33.45 -24.02 34.76
N ASN A 23 33.23 -22.74 34.45
CA ASN A 23 32.56 -21.78 35.32
C ASN A 23 31.10 -21.55 34.96
N LEU A 24 30.61 -22.12 33.83
CA LEU A 24 29.27 -21.88 33.34
C LEU A 24 28.16 -22.35 34.30
N VAL A 25 28.37 -23.48 35.01
CA VAL A 25 27.40 -23.99 35.98
C VAL A 25 27.18 -22.98 37.13
N GLU A 26 28.25 -22.37 37.62
CA GLU A 26 28.18 -21.33 38.65
C GLU A 26 27.56 -20.05 38.11
N THR A 27 28.04 -19.60 36.95
CA THR A 27 27.57 -18.35 36.31
C THR A 27 26.09 -18.40 35.89
N CYS A 28 25.64 -19.50 35.30
CA CYS A 28 24.25 -19.70 34.95
C CYS A 28 23.39 -20.01 36.19
N GLY A 29 23.95 -20.69 37.18
CA GLY A 29 23.30 -21.05 38.43
C GLY A 29 22.88 -19.85 39.28
N GLU A 30 23.53 -18.69 39.12
CA GLU A 30 23.07 -17.43 39.76
C GLU A 30 21.61 -17.06 39.42
N CYS A 31 21.11 -17.45 38.27
CA CYS A 31 19.75 -17.18 37.83
C CYS A 31 18.93 -18.46 37.62
N HIS A 32 19.57 -19.60 37.35
CA HIS A 32 18.95 -20.89 37.05
C HIS A 32 19.31 -21.91 38.13
N GLU A 33 18.64 -21.85 39.26
CA GLU A 33 18.89 -22.72 40.40
C GLU A 33 18.80 -24.21 40.00
N GLY A 34 19.87 -24.98 40.29
CA GLY A 34 19.93 -26.41 39.95
C GLY A 34 20.29 -26.74 38.50
N ILE A 35 20.82 -25.79 37.72
CA ILE A 35 21.26 -26.03 36.35
C ILE A 35 22.34 -27.13 36.27
N SER A 36 22.13 -28.11 35.36
CA SER A 36 23.14 -29.15 35.13
C SER A 36 24.26 -28.66 34.21
N ALA A 37 25.46 -29.28 34.32
CA ALA A 37 26.58 -28.98 33.44
C ALA A 37 26.20 -29.17 31.94
N ALA A 38 25.34 -30.14 31.62
CA ALA A 38 24.88 -30.34 30.27
C ALA A 38 24.03 -29.15 29.75
N MET A 39 23.15 -28.60 30.60
CA MET A 39 22.35 -27.40 30.24
C MET A 39 23.17 -26.12 30.22
N ALA A 40 24.12 -25.97 31.14
CA ALA A 40 25.01 -24.80 31.18
C ALA A 40 25.91 -24.69 29.94
N ASN A 41 26.26 -25.81 29.33
CA ASN A 41 27.10 -25.86 28.13
C ASN A 41 26.27 -25.76 26.80
N ILE A 42 24.96 -25.57 26.85
CA ILE A 42 24.18 -25.29 25.62
C ILE A 42 24.59 -23.89 25.09
N PRO A 43 25.00 -23.77 23.83
CA PRO A 43 25.35 -22.47 23.24
C PRO A 43 24.18 -21.50 23.27
N ILE A 44 24.27 -20.44 24.08
CA ILE A 44 23.21 -19.40 24.17
C ILE A 44 23.37 -18.24 23.17
N HIS A 45 24.55 -18.13 22.58
CA HIS A 45 24.78 -17.24 21.43
C HIS A 45 24.60 -18.08 20.17
N GLY A 46 23.56 -17.77 19.37
CA GLY A 46 23.14 -18.55 18.22
C GLY A 46 24.27 -19.27 17.46
N ALA A 47 23.97 -20.24 16.69
CA ALA A 47 24.79 -21.29 16.10
C ALA A 47 26.08 -20.87 15.35
N GLY A 48 26.79 -19.83 15.82
CA GLY A 48 28.07 -19.38 15.29
C GLY A 48 29.28 -20.21 15.77
N ASP A 49 29.19 -20.90 16.90
CA ASP A 49 30.34 -21.47 17.57
C ASP A 49 30.26 -23.00 17.72
N GLY A 50 30.26 -23.69 16.61
CA GLY A 50 31.01 -24.95 16.56
C GLY A 50 30.49 -26.15 17.34
N SER A 51 29.19 -26.39 17.47
CA SER A 51 28.71 -27.75 17.71
C SER A 51 28.46 -28.44 16.35
N PRO A 52 29.32 -29.36 15.90
CA PRO A 52 29.23 -29.89 14.54
C PRO A 52 27.97 -30.70 14.28
N TYR A 53 27.28 -31.16 15.29
CA TYR A 53 26.04 -31.95 15.12
C TYR A 53 24.77 -31.13 15.09
N HIS A 54 24.69 -30.07 15.86
CA HIS A 54 23.45 -29.26 15.93
C HIS A 54 23.32 -28.29 14.75
N THR A 55 24.43 -27.80 14.22
CA THR A 55 24.48 -26.85 13.11
C THR A 55 24.09 -27.51 11.79
N GLN A 56 24.62 -28.69 11.47
CA GLN A 56 24.44 -29.29 10.16
C GLN A 56 23.03 -29.87 9.92
N VAL A 57 22.44 -30.48 10.94
CA VAL A 57 21.06 -30.99 10.85
C VAL A 57 20.05 -29.83 10.91
N ALA A 58 20.25 -28.88 11.81
CA ALA A 58 19.36 -27.72 11.95
C ALA A 58 19.38 -26.84 10.70
N THR A 59 20.55 -26.54 10.13
CA THR A 59 20.66 -25.77 8.89
C THR A 59 20.07 -26.53 7.70
N THR A 60 20.28 -27.86 7.62
CA THR A 60 19.65 -28.66 6.54
C THR A 60 18.11 -28.63 6.65
N ILE A 61 17.58 -28.73 7.87
CA ILE A 61 16.13 -28.64 8.10
C ILE A 61 15.62 -27.24 7.73
N GLU A 62 16.32 -26.18 8.16
CA GLU A 62 16.00 -24.79 7.80
C GLU A 62 15.97 -24.58 6.29
N ASP A 63 17.01 -25.02 5.57
CA ASP A 63 17.10 -24.92 4.12
C ASP A 63 15.93 -25.65 3.42
N VAL A 64 15.61 -26.86 3.90
CA VAL A 64 14.47 -27.65 3.37
C VAL A 64 13.16 -26.90 3.59
N TYR A 65 12.94 -26.33 4.80
CA TYR A 65 11.73 -25.55 5.08
C TYR A 65 11.66 -24.27 4.24
N VAL A 66 12.75 -23.54 4.10
CA VAL A 66 12.80 -22.33 3.26
C VAL A 66 12.45 -22.68 1.81
N VAL A 67 13.07 -23.71 1.25
CA VAL A 67 12.77 -24.17 -0.12
C VAL A 67 11.32 -24.64 -0.24
N ALA A 68 10.82 -25.43 0.73
CA ALA A 68 9.43 -25.88 0.74
C ALA A 68 8.44 -24.72 0.82
N ILE A 69 8.70 -23.72 1.68
CA ILE A 69 7.87 -22.52 1.81
C ILE A 69 7.84 -21.74 0.49
N VAL A 70 9.00 -21.50 -0.13
CA VAL A 70 9.09 -20.80 -1.42
C VAL A 70 8.30 -21.53 -2.51
N ILE A 71 8.44 -22.85 -2.59
CA ILE A 71 7.71 -23.65 -3.58
C ILE A 71 6.21 -23.64 -3.30
N ILE A 72 5.79 -23.94 -2.08
CA ILE A 72 4.36 -24.05 -1.73
C ILE A 72 3.67 -22.70 -1.88
N ILE A 73 4.22 -21.66 -1.27
CA ILE A 73 3.64 -20.30 -1.37
C ILE A 73 3.72 -19.79 -2.81
N GLY A 74 4.82 -20.03 -3.51
CA GLY A 74 4.95 -19.69 -4.93
C GLY A 74 3.87 -20.34 -5.79
N LEU A 75 3.60 -21.63 -5.61
CA LEU A 75 2.52 -22.34 -6.31
C LEU A 75 1.14 -21.80 -5.93
N MET A 76 0.90 -21.48 -4.67
CA MET A 76 -0.36 -20.88 -4.23
C MET A 76 -0.57 -19.51 -4.87
N VAL A 77 0.47 -18.67 -4.91
CA VAL A 77 0.41 -17.34 -5.56
C VAL A 77 0.15 -17.48 -7.06
N VAL A 78 0.86 -18.39 -7.74
CA VAL A 78 0.64 -18.65 -9.18
C VAL A 78 -0.79 -19.13 -9.44
N HIS A 79 -1.28 -20.08 -8.65
CA HIS A 79 -2.67 -20.55 -8.75
C HIS A 79 -3.66 -19.39 -8.57
N TRP A 80 -3.48 -18.59 -7.52
CA TRP A 80 -4.33 -17.41 -7.26
C TRP A 80 -4.28 -16.38 -8.39
N LEU A 81 -3.10 -16.11 -8.95
CA LEU A 81 -2.94 -15.18 -10.09
C LEU A 81 -3.63 -15.70 -11.35
N ILE A 82 -3.59 -17.02 -11.63
CA ILE A 82 -4.28 -17.64 -12.77
C ILE A 82 -5.79 -17.53 -12.59
N ASP A 83 -6.31 -17.82 -11.38
CA ASP A 83 -7.72 -17.72 -11.06
C ASP A 83 -8.20 -16.28 -11.16
N LEU A 84 -7.48 -15.35 -10.56
CA LEU A 84 -7.75 -13.91 -10.64
C LEU A 84 -7.77 -13.43 -12.10
N ALA A 85 -6.74 -13.79 -12.90
CA ALA A 85 -6.66 -13.39 -14.30
C ALA A 85 -7.86 -13.94 -15.11
N ARG A 86 -8.27 -15.19 -14.86
CA ARG A 86 -9.46 -15.77 -15.49
C ARG A 86 -10.72 -15.00 -15.13
N HIS A 87 -10.95 -14.73 -13.84
CA HIS A 87 -12.10 -13.96 -13.38
C HIS A 87 -12.12 -12.54 -13.97
N LEU A 88 -10.96 -11.86 -14.03
CA LEU A 88 -10.85 -10.55 -14.66
C LEU A 88 -11.16 -10.59 -16.16
N ILE A 89 -10.69 -11.59 -16.88
CA ILE A 89 -10.94 -11.77 -18.32
C ILE A 89 -12.42 -12.08 -18.56
N ASP A 90 -13.03 -12.96 -17.78
CA ASP A 90 -14.43 -13.33 -17.92
C ASP A 90 -15.34 -12.15 -17.54
N HIS A 91 -15.02 -11.39 -16.52
CA HIS A 91 -15.69 -10.12 -16.18
C HIS A 91 -15.55 -9.06 -17.29
N ALA A 92 -14.38 -9.02 -17.94
CA ALA A 92 -14.11 -8.08 -19.02
C ALA A 92 -14.92 -8.36 -20.30
N LYS A 93 -15.21 -9.65 -20.60
CA LYS A 93 -15.83 -10.06 -21.87
C LYS A 93 -17.34 -10.13 -21.87
N SER A 94 -17.98 -10.33 -20.73
CA SER A 94 -19.38 -10.77 -20.67
C SER A 94 -20.40 -9.70 -20.29
N ARG A 95 -19.97 -8.45 -19.97
CA ARG A 95 -20.87 -7.39 -19.51
C ARG A 95 -20.74 -6.12 -20.34
N PRO A 96 -21.84 -5.43 -20.66
CA PRO A 96 -21.79 -4.09 -21.25
C PRO A 96 -20.98 -3.17 -20.31
N ARG A 97 -20.16 -2.29 -20.89
CA ARG A 97 -19.22 -1.44 -20.15
C ARG A 97 -19.46 0.03 -20.43
N VAL A 98 -19.32 0.84 -19.40
CA VAL A 98 -19.37 2.29 -19.49
C VAL A 98 -17.95 2.85 -19.34
N ARG A 99 -17.62 3.89 -20.12
CA ARG A 99 -16.33 4.56 -20.03
C ARG A 99 -16.30 5.49 -18.83
N ARG A 100 -15.51 5.13 -17.81
CA ARG A 100 -15.31 5.91 -16.59
C ARG A 100 -14.13 6.87 -16.70
N MET A 101 -13.02 6.40 -17.25
CA MET A 101 -11.79 7.16 -17.43
C MET A 101 -11.36 7.19 -18.89
N ARG A 102 -10.79 8.30 -19.33
CA ARG A 102 -10.12 8.40 -20.63
C ARG A 102 -8.71 7.82 -20.52
N THR A 103 -8.11 7.55 -21.66
CA THR A 103 -6.75 6.98 -21.72
C THR A 103 -5.71 7.90 -21.04
N ASP A 104 -5.82 9.21 -21.18
CA ASP A 104 -4.98 10.19 -20.51
C ASP A 104 -5.17 10.16 -18.98
N GLU A 105 -6.39 10.00 -18.49
CA GLU A 105 -6.71 9.87 -17.05
C GLU A 105 -6.16 8.54 -16.49
N VAL A 106 -6.22 7.45 -17.26
CA VAL A 106 -5.63 6.16 -16.88
C VAL A 106 -4.11 6.28 -16.74
N TRP A 107 -3.44 6.93 -17.70
CA TRP A 107 -1.98 7.13 -17.63
C TRP A 107 -1.56 8.07 -16.49
N MET A 108 -2.34 9.12 -16.22
CA MET A 108 -2.09 9.96 -15.04
C MET A 108 -2.19 9.18 -13.74
N HIS A 109 -3.22 8.34 -13.61
CA HIS A 109 -3.38 7.48 -12.44
C HIS A 109 -2.25 6.45 -12.33
N ALA A 110 -1.86 5.81 -13.43
CA ALA A 110 -0.77 4.85 -13.43
C ALA A 110 0.58 5.48 -13.05
N ALA A 111 0.88 6.69 -13.57
CA ALA A 111 2.09 7.43 -13.21
C ALA A 111 2.08 7.85 -11.73
N LEU A 112 0.92 8.29 -11.21
CA LEU A 112 0.73 8.61 -9.80
C LEU A 112 0.95 7.37 -8.91
N ALA A 113 0.29 6.26 -9.22
CA ALA A 113 0.39 5.03 -8.45
C ALA A 113 1.82 4.47 -8.45
N LEU A 114 2.50 4.46 -9.60
CA LEU A 114 3.88 4.00 -9.71
C LEU A 114 4.82 4.90 -8.90
N SER A 115 4.77 6.21 -9.10
CA SER A 115 5.65 7.14 -8.38
C SER A 115 5.42 7.09 -6.88
N PHE A 116 4.16 7.06 -6.42
CA PHE A 116 3.81 6.92 -5.02
C PHE A 116 4.37 5.62 -4.41
N THR A 117 4.17 4.48 -5.08
CA THR A 117 4.66 3.18 -4.61
C THR A 117 6.18 3.17 -4.46
N VAL A 118 6.90 3.68 -5.47
CA VAL A 118 8.36 3.78 -5.41
C VAL A 118 8.82 4.72 -4.30
N LEU A 119 8.15 5.87 -4.12
CA LEU A 119 8.43 6.82 -3.04
C LEU A 119 8.24 6.19 -1.66
N ALA A 120 7.13 5.46 -1.45
CA ALA A 120 6.85 4.77 -0.19
C ALA A 120 7.92 3.70 0.11
N ILE A 121 8.21 2.81 -0.85
CA ILE A 121 9.21 1.74 -0.69
C ILE A 121 10.59 2.34 -0.38
N THR A 122 11.04 3.31 -1.15
CA THR A 122 12.38 3.90 -0.98
C THR A 122 12.48 4.78 0.26
N GLY A 123 11.38 5.44 0.66
CA GLY A 123 11.33 6.25 1.88
C GLY A 123 11.36 5.38 3.13
N PHE A 124 10.53 4.34 3.20
CA PHE A 124 10.55 3.41 4.34
C PHE A 124 11.84 2.59 4.42
N ALA A 125 12.43 2.22 3.29
CA ALA A 125 13.74 1.56 3.29
C ALA A 125 14.86 2.45 3.82
N LEU A 126 14.73 3.79 3.80
CA LEU A 126 15.68 4.69 4.46
C LEU A 126 15.53 4.65 5.98
N VAL A 127 14.28 4.79 6.46
CA VAL A 127 13.98 4.91 7.90
C VAL A 127 14.17 3.57 8.61
N TYR A 128 13.86 2.47 7.94
CA TYR A 128 13.93 1.12 8.46
C TYR A 128 15.04 0.31 7.78
N ASP A 129 16.23 0.88 7.66
CA ASP A 129 17.38 0.35 6.92
C ASP A 129 17.86 -1.03 7.42
N GLN A 130 17.65 -1.35 8.70
CA GLN A 130 18.01 -2.63 9.31
C GLN A 130 16.96 -3.73 9.11
N THR A 131 15.84 -3.44 8.44
CA THR A 131 14.83 -4.45 8.17
C THR A 131 15.21 -5.36 7.01
N TRP A 132 14.69 -6.59 7.03
CA TRP A 132 14.96 -7.58 5.99
C TRP A 132 14.63 -7.08 4.58
N PHE A 133 13.54 -6.32 4.40
CA PHE A 133 13.13 -5.82 3.09
C PHE A 133 14.06 -4.70 2.59
N ALA A 134 14.52 -3.82 3.47
CA ALA A 134 15.44 -2.75 3.10
C ALA A 134 16.82 -3.30 2.72
N THR A 135 17.32 -4.28 3.50
CA THR A 135 18.57 -4.96 3.20
C THR A 135 18.48 -5.83 1.95
N TRP A 136 17.34 -6.49 1.70
CA TRP A 136 17.13 -7.27 0.48
C TRP A 136 17.09 -6.38 -0.77
N LEU A 137 16.44 -5.22 -0.71
CA LEU A 137 16.33 -4.29 -1.84
C LEU A 137 17.59 -3.48 -2.08
N PHE A 138 18.27 -3.03 -1.02
CA PHE A 138 19.33 -2.02 -1.10
C PHE A 138 20.60 -2.37 -0.29
N GLY A 139 20.71 -3.57 0.27
CA GLY A 139 21.87 -3.97 1.13
C GLY A 139 23.16 -4.29 0.34
N TRP A 140 23.16 -4.17 -0.98
CA TRP A 140 24.34 -4.32 -1.82
C TRP A 140 25.20 -3.04 -1.81
N GLU A 141 26.46 -3.15 -2.20
CA GLU A 141 27.40 -2.02 -2.23
C GLU A 141 26.88 -0.86 -3.10
N GLY A 142 26.73 0.32 -2.51
CA GLY A 142 26.11 1.48 -3.17
C GLY A 142 24.59 1.49 -3.26
N GLY A 143 23.89 0.44 -2.79
CA GLY A 143 22.45 0.31 -2.91
C GLY A 143 21.67 1.41 -2.19
N PHE A 144 22.08 1.80 -0.98
CA PHE A 144 21.44 2.91 -0.25
C PHE A 144 21.65 4.28 -0.91
N ALA A 145 22.79 4.51 -1.58
CA ALA A 145 22.99 5.71 -2.40
C ALA A 145 22.08 5.71 -3.62
N MET A 146 21.98 4.56 -4.32
CA MET A 146 21.08 4.38 -5.45
C MET A 146 19.61 4.54 -5.03
N ARG A 147 19.19 4.04 -3.86
CA ARG A 147 17.88 4.27 -3.27
C ARG A 147 17.53 5.77 -3.23
N GLY A 148 18.48 6.61 -2.78
CA GLY A 148 18.30 8.07 -2.76
C GLY A 148 18.08 8.67 -4.14
N VAL A 149 18.77 8.18 -5.17
CA VAL A 149 18.56 8.58 -6.57
C VAL A 149 17.17 8.16 -7.06
N ILE A 150 16.78 6.91 -6.81
CA ILE A 150 15.47 6.37 -7.19
C ILE A 150 14.34 7.18 -6.53
N HIS A 151 14.48 7.51 -5.24
CA HIS A 151 13.49 8.34 -4.53
C HIS A 151 13.32 9.71 -5.18
N ARG A 152 14.41 10.39 -5.51
CA ARG A 152 14.39 11.71 -6.17
C ARG A 152 13.79 11.66 -7.58
N VAL A 153 14.12 10.62 -8.35
CA VAL A 153 13.54 10.42 -9.70
C VAL A 153 12.04 10.17 -9.59
N ALA A 154 11.61 9.35 -8.64
CA ALA A 154 10.20 9.10 -8.39
C ALA A 154 9.47 10.37 -7.89
N ALA A 155 10.13 11.20 -7.07
CA ALA A 155 9.60 12.50 -6.64
C ALA A 155 9.42 13.46 -7.82
N ALA A 156 10.39 13.51 -8.74
CA ALA A 156 10.26 14.31 -9.96
C ALA A 156 9.11 13.83 -10.85
N LEU A 157 8.94 12.50 -11.01
CA LEU A 157 7.80 11.93 -11.73
C LEU A 157 6.46 12.25 -11.04
N PHE A 158 6.40 12.18 -9.73
CA PHE A 158 5.22 12.53 -8.94
C PHE A 158 4.81 14.00 -9.15
N VAL A 159 5.77 14.92 -9.04
CA VAL A 159 5.55 16.36 -9.30
C VAL A 159 5.13 16.60 -10.76
N ALA A 160 5.78 15.96 -11.73
CA ALA A 160 5.40 16.06 -13.13
C ALA A 160 3.97 15.57 -13.37
N THR A 161 3.54 14.51 -12.69
CA THR A 161 2.16 14.01 -12.77
C THR A 161 1.16 15.00 -12.17
N ILE A 162 1.50 15.65 -11.04
CA ILE A 162 0.68 16.72 -10.47
C ILE A 162 0.53 17.88 -11.46
N VAL A 163 1.62 18.33 -12.06
CA VAL A 163 1.60 19.39 -13.07
C VAL A 163 0.74 18.98 -14.27
N TRP A 164 0.89 17.76 -14.77
CA TRP A 164 0.05 17.22 -15.84
C TRP A 164 -1.43 17.26 -15.47
N HIS A 165 -1.77 16.82 -14.25
CA HIS A 165 -3.15 16.87 -13.75
C HIS A 165 -3.69 18.30 -13.67
N LEU A 166 -2.91 19.26 -13.18
CA LEU A 166 -3.30 20.68 -13.14
C LEU A 166 -3.53 21.24 -14.55
N VAL A 167 -2.65 20.91 -15.50
CA VAL A 167 -2.83 21.29 -16.91
C VAL A 167 -4.10 20.67 -17.50
N PHE A 168 -4.40 19.42 -17.17
CA PHE A 168 -5.64 18.76 -17.57
C PHE A 168 -6.87 19.47 -16.99
N LEU A 169 -6.86 19.82 -15.70
CA LEU A 169 -7.98 20.49 -15.03
C LEU A 169 -8.30 21.87 -15.67
N VAL A 170 -7.28 22.64 -16.00
CA VAL A 170 -7.45 23.99 -16.57
C VAL A 170 -7.65 23.94 -18.09
N GLY A 171 -6.85 23.12 -18.78
CA GLY A 171 -6.75 23.11 -20.24
C GLY A 171 -7.87 22.40 -20.96
N SER A 172 -8.54 21.44 -20.32
CA SER A 172 -9.57 20.65 -20.97
C SER A 172 -10.98 20.95 -20.42
N ARG A 173 -12.01 20.87 -21.31
CA ARG A 173 -13.42 20.99 -20.87
C ARG A 173 -13.75 19.91 -19.85
N ARG A 174 -13.34 18.68 -20.11
CA ARG A 174 -13.59 17.53 -19.22
C ARG A 174 -12.91 17.70 -17.87
N GLY A 175 -11.69 18.25 -17.84
CA GLY A 175 -10.97 18.55 -16.58
C GLY A 175 -11.70 19.59 -15.75
N ARG A 176 -12.23 20.64 -16.37
CA ARG A 176 -13.04 21.65 -15.66
C ARG A 176 -14.36 21.08 -15.13
N GLU A 177 -15.04 20.25 -15.92
CA GLU A 177 -16.24 19.51 -15.46
C GLU A 177 -15.91 18.56 -14.30
N PHE A 178 -14.80 17.82 -14.41
CA PHE A 178 -14.29 16.97 -13.34
C PHE A 178 -14.02 17.77 -12.07
N PHE A 179 -13.32 18.91 -12.19
CA PHE A 179 -12.99 19.75 -11.04
C PHE A 179 -14.25 20.26 -10.32
N VAL A 180 -15.27 20.71 -11.04
CA VAL A 180 -16.53 21.16 -10.44
C VAL A 180 -17.25 20.02 -9.73
N ASP A 181 -17.28 18.82 -10.33
CA ASP A 181 -17.99 17.66 -9.77
C ASP A 181 -17.27 17.06 -8.54
N ILE A 182 -15.92 17.16 -8.49
CA ILE A 182 -15.11 16.63 -7.37
C ILE A 182 -15.03 17.59 -6.18
N LEU A 183 -15.45 18.86 -6.34
CA LEU A 183 -15.45 19.81 -5.23
C LEU A 183 -16.33 19.29 -4.07
N PRO A 184 -15.88 19.46 -2.82
CA PRO A 184 -16.69 19.16 -1.65
C PRO A 184 -17.95 20.04 -1.64
N HIS A 185 -19.09 19.42 -1.40
CA HIS A 185 -20.37 20.12 -1.30
C HIS A 185 -21.01 19.87 0.07
N PRO A 186 -21.77 20.79 0.66
CA PRO A 186 -22.47 20.54 1.93
C PRO A 186 -23.34 19.28 1.92
N ARG A 187 -23.83 18.87 0.75
CA ARG A 187 -24.57 17.61 0.55
C ARG A 187 -23.74 16.38 0.87
N ASP A 188 -22.41 16.40 0.67
CA ASP A 188 -21.53 15.26 0.89
C ASP A 188 -21.45 14.90 2.37
N PHE A 189 -21.46 15.90 3.28
CA PHE A 189 -21.55 15.67 4.73
C PHE A 189 -22.88 14.99 5.11
N ARG A 190 -23.99 15.46 4.54
CA ARG A 190 -25.28 14.82 4.78
C ARG A 190 -25.32 13.40 4.26
N PHE A 191 -24.74 13.18 3.09
CA PHE A 191 -24.61 11.86 2.50
C PHE A 191 -23.78 10.90 3.38
N PHE A 192 -22.64 11.36 3.89
CA PHE A 192 -21.81 10.61 4.82
C PHE A 192 -22.59 10.09 6.04
N PHE A 193 -23.32 10.96 6.72
CA PHE A 193 -24.13 10.56 7.88
C PHE A 193 -25.31 9.65 7.50
N GLN A 194 -25.91 9.86 6.34
CA GLN A 194 -26.96 8.99 5.83
C GLN A 194 -26.44 7.60 5.50
N GLN A 195 -25.23 7.50 4.93
CA GLN A 195 -24.60 6.21 4.65
C GLN A 195 -24.25 5.46 5.94
N ILE A 196 -23.74 6.15 6.95
CA ILE A 196 -23.50 5.54 8.27
C ILE A 196 -24.82 5.02 8.86
N ALA A 197 -25.88 5.82 8.83
CA ALA A 197 -27.19 5.41 9.33
C ALA A 197 -27.76 4.21 8.56
N TYR A 198 -27.55 4.14 7.25
CA TYR A 198 -27.89 2.99 6.42
C TYR A 198 -27.08 1.74 6.81
N ASN A 199 -25.77 1.85 6.92
CA ASN A 199 -24.89 0.75 7.31
C ASN A 199 -25.20 0.22 8.73
N LEU A 200 -25.61 1.09 9.64
CA LEU A 200 -26.06 0.73 11.00
C LEU A 200 -27.53 0.25 11.04
N ARG A 201 -28.19 0.06 9.87
CA ARG A 201 -29.60 -0.32 9.74
C ARG A 201 -30.60 0.62 10.42
N MET A 202 -30.19 1.86 10.68
CA MET A 202 -31.04 2.93 11.19
C MET A 202 -31.87 3.60 10.08
N ARG A 203 -31.46 3.41 8.83
CA ARG A 203 -32.16 3.88 7.61
C ARG A 203 -32.40 2.68 6.68
N ARG A 204 -33.55 2.68 6.00
CA ARG A 204 -33.93 1.58 5.08
C ARG A 204 -33.38 1.79 3.66
N ASP A 205 -33.37 3.04 3.19
CA ASP A 205 -33.00 3.36 1.83
C ASP A 205 -31.54 3.81 1.77
N GLU A 206 -30.79 3.25 0.83
CA GLU A 206 -29.43 3.67 0.54
C GLU A 206 -29.46 5.08 -0.08
N PRO A 207 -28.60 6.01 0.35
CA PRO A 207 -28.54 7.34 -0.24
C PRO A 207 -27.95 7.27 -1.66
N GLU A 208 -28.57 7.97 -2.60
CA GLU A 208 -28.18 7.99 -4.00
C GLU A 208 -26.92 8.84 -4.23
N ALA A 209 -25.86 8.20 -4.73
CA ALA A 209 -24.63 8.88 -5.09
C ALA A 209 -24.69 9.52 -6.49
N GLY A 210 -24.07 10.70 -6.62
CA GLY A 210 -23.86 11.38 -7.88
C GLY A 210 -22.71 10.81 -8.72
N ARG A 211 -22.11 11.63 -9.60
CA ARG A 211 -20.94 11.23 -10.41
C ARG A 211 -19.74 10.79 -9.57
N PHE A 212 -19.56 11.41 -8.43
CA PHE A 212 -18.55 11.04 -7.43
C PHE A 212 -19.23 10.82 -6.09
N THR A 213 -18.91 9.73 -5.43
CA THR A 213 -19.28 9.44 -4.06
C THR A 213 -18.54 10.36 -3.09
N TYR A 214 -19.00 10.50 -1.87
CA TYR A 214 -18.28 11.24 -0.83
C TYR A 214 -16.90 10.62 -0.53
N VAL A 215 -16.78 9.28 -0.70
CA VAL A 215 -15.53 8.52 -0.54
C VAL A 215 -14.52 8.96 -1.59
N GLU A 216 -14.88 8.92 -2.88
CA GLU A 216 -14.01 9.34 -3.98
C GLU A 216 -13.57 10.81 -3.83
N LYS A 217 -14.48 11.68 -3.37
CA LYS A 217 -14.14 13.09 -3.09
C LYS A 217 -13.16 13.22 -1.93
N ALA A 218 -13.39 12.49 -0.83
CA ALA A 218 -12.49 12.50 0.32
C ALA A 218 -11.09 11.99 -0.04
N GLU A 219 -10.99 10.90 -0.80
CA GLU A 219 -9.72 10.35 -1.29
C GLU A 219 -8.97 11.35 -2.18
N TYR A 220 -9.67 11.97 -3.12
CA TYR A 220 -9.07 12.97 -4.01
C TYR A 220 -8.52 14.17 -3.23
N TRP A 221 -9.28 14.74 -2.30
CA TRP A 221 -8.86 15.91 -1.54
C TRP A 221 -7.81 15.57 -0.48
N ALA A 222 -7.84 14.37 0.09
CA ALA A 222 -6.76 13.87 0.93
C ALA A 222 -5.45 13.74 0.15
N LEU A 223 -5.52 13.20 -1.09
CA LEU A 223 -4.37 13.13 -1.98
C LEU A 223 -3.82 14.52 -2.34
N VAL A 224 -4.70 15.48 -2.68
CA VAL A 224 -4.28 16.87 -2.99
C VAL A 224 -3.56 17.50 -1.79
N TRP A 225 -4.13 17.37 -0.59
CA TRP A 225 -3.51 17.87 0.64
C TRP A 225 -2.17 17.19 0.91
N GLY A 226 -2.14 15.86 0.93
CA GLY A 226 -0.93 15.09 1.18
C GLY A 226 0.16 15.37 0.14
N ALA A 227 -0.21 15.52 -1.14
CA ALA A 227 0.73 15.87 -2.20
C ALA A 227 1.39 17.25 -1.94
N VAL A 228 0.63 18.26 -1.54
CA VAL A 228 1.19 19.59 -1.18
C VAL A 228 2.16 19.46 -0.02
N VAL A 229 1.76 18.77 1.05
CA VAL A 229 2.60 18.57 2.25
C VAL A 229 3.88 17.82 1.89
N MET A 230 3.78 16.70 1.14
CA MET A 230 4.91 15.86 0.75
C MET A 230 5.87 16.57 -0.19
N VAL A 231 5.36 17.36 -1.15
CA VAL A 231 6.21 18.13 -2.08
C VAL A 231 6.96 19.23 -1.34
N LEU A 232 6.29 20.00 -0.46
CA LEU A 232 6.93 21.08 0.28
C LEU A 232 7.97 20.57 1.28
N SER A 233 7.62 19.55 2.06
CA SER A 233 8.55 18.95 3.02
C SER A 233 9.69 18.21 2.33
N GLY A 234 9.41 17.47 1.25
CA GLY A 234 10.43 16.80 0.44
C GLY A 234 11.37 17.77 -0.25
N PHE A 235 10.88 18.91 -0.74
CA PHE A 235 11.69 19.98 -1.28
C PHE A 235 12.62 20.55 -0.20
N ALA A 236 12.11 20.79 1.00
CA ALA A 236 12.91 21.28 2.12
C ALA A 236 14.03 20.30 2.50
N LEU A 237 13.77 18.99 2.45
CA LEU A 237 14.76 17.94 2.72
C LEU A 237 15.74 17.71 1.57
N TRP A 238 15.37 18.05 0.34
CA TRP A 238 16.26 17.91 -0.82
C TRP A 238 17.26 19.07 -0.93
N PHE A 239 16.83 20.28 -0.52
CA PHE A 239 17.61 21.51 -0.62
C PHE A 239 17.94 22.09 0.77
N ASP A 240 18.16 21.19 1.76
CA ASP A 240 18.40 21.52 3.16
C ASP A 240 19.60 22.47 3.33
N ASP A 241 20.73 22.24 2.66
CA ASP A 241 21.92 23.10 2.71
C ASP A 241 21.62 24.55 2.34
N TRP A 242 20.77 24.76 1.33
CA TRP A 242 20.36 26.10 0.93
C TRP A 242 19.34 26.72 1.89
N LEU A 243 18.38 25.91 2.35
CA LEU A 243 17.28 26.38 3.20
C LEU A 243 17.71 26.66 4.64
N ILE A 244 18.74 25.99 5.15
CA ILE A 244 19.30 26.27 6.48
C ILE A 244 19.77 27.72 6.61
N GLY A 245 20.24 28.32 5.52
CA GLY A 245 20.67 29.74 5.49
C GLY A 245 19.50 30.74 5.43
N VAL A 246 18.29 30.29 5.10
CA VAL A 246 17.13 31.16 4.85
C VAL A 246 16.01 30.95 5.87
N LEU A 247 15.80 29.71 6.31
CA LEU A 247 14.72 29.34 7.21
C LEU A 247 15.15 29.42 8.69
N PRO A 248 14.19 29.58 9.61
CA PRO A 248 14.45 29.53 11.04
C PRO A 248 15.09 28.18 11.45
N ARG A 249 15.87 28.23 12.54
CA ARG A 249 16.46 27.01 13.13
C ARG A 249 15.36 26.00 13.47
N GLY A 250 15.57 24.73 13.15
CA GLY A 250 14.60 23.65 13.37
C GLY A 250 13.60 23.41 12.23
N SER A 251 13.55 24.27 11.20
CA SER A 251 12.60 24.07 10.09
C SER A 251 12.85 22.77 9.31
N ILE A 252 14.09 22.35 9.17
CA ILE A 252 14.44 21.09 8.48
C ILE A 252 14.02 19.88 9.33
N GLU A 253 14.17 19.95 10.64
CA GLU A 253 13.66 18.92 11.56
C GLU A 253 12.13 18.79 11.49
N VAL A 254 11.43 19.91 11.47
CA VAL A 254 9.97 19.94 11.28
C VAL A 254 9.60 19.35 9.92
N ALA A 255 10.31 19.70 8.84
CA ALA A 255 10.09 19.14 7.52
C ALA A 255 10.28 17.62 7.50
N TRP A 256 11.30 17.10 8.19
CA TRP A 256 11.54 15.67 8.34
C TRP A 256 10.38 14.96 9.07
N VAL A 257 9.96 15.49 10.22
CA VAL A 257 8.84 14.93 11.01
C VAL A 257 7.55 14.92 10.20
N VAL A 258 7.23 16.04 9.54
CA VAL A 258 6.03 16.16 8.70
C VAL A 258 6.09 15.19 7.52
N HIS A 259 7.21 15.11 6.81
CA HIS A 259 7.40 14.20 5.67
C HIS A 259 7.23 12.74 6.08
N PHE A 260 7.81 12.36 7.19
CA PHE A 260 7.74 10.99 7.73
C PHE A 260 6.30 10.59 8.11
N TRP A 261 5.62 11.42 8.90
CA TRP A 261 4.27 11.08 9.36
C TRP A 261 3.22 11.17 8.27
N GLU A 262 3.37 12.13 7.34
CA GLU A 262 2.51 12.21 6.17
C GLU A 262 2.71 11.00 5.24
N ALA A 263 3.95 10.50 5.08
CA ALA A 263 4.21 9.27 4.32
C ALA A 263 3.50 8.06 4.93
N TRP A 264 3.49 7.94 6.26
CA TRP A 264 2.71 6.91 6.96
C TRP A 264 1.21 7.09 6.76
N LEU A 265 0.70 8.31 6.96
CA LEU A 265 -0.73 8.61 6.79
C LEU A 265 -1.19 8.28 5.37
N ALA A 266 -0.48 8.75 4.36
CA ALA A 266 -0.79 8.52 2.96
C ALA A 266 -0.74 7.02 2.61
N THR A 267 0.29 6.30 3.08
CA THR A 267 0.41 4.86 2.82
C THR A 267 -0.72 4.07 3.46
N LEU A 268 -1.05 4.36 4.73
CA LEU A 268 -2.16 3.70 5.42
C LEU A 268 -3.51 4.04 4.79
N ALA A 269 -3.73 5.28 4.36
CA ALA A 269 -4.94 5.66 3.66
C ALA A 269 -5.11 4.87 2.34
N ILE A 270 -4.04 4.70 1.57
CA ILE A 270 -4.08 3.88 0.35
C ILE A 270 -4.33 2.40 0.68
N VAL A 271 -3.59 1.81 1.61
CA VAL A 271 -3.68 0.37 1.90
C VAL A 271 -5.02 0.01 2.55
N VAL A 272 -5.50 0.83 3.50
CA VAL A 272 -6.70 0.51 4.28
C VAL A 272 -7.97 0.96 3.55
N TRP A 273 -7.98 2.17 3.01
CA TRP A 273 -9.20 2.77 2.49
C TRP A 273 -9.33 2.63 0.97
N HIS A 274 -8.33 3.07 0.22
CA HIS A 274 -8.38 3.02 -1.23
C HIS A 274 -8.42 1.58 -1.77
N PHE A 275 -7.60 0.67 -1.24
CA PHE A 275 -7.65 -0.75 -1.64
C PHE A 275 -8.95 -1.41 -1.19
N TYR A 276 -9.51 -1.05 -0.03
CA TYR A 276 -10.84 -1.51 0.32
C TYR A 276 -11.86 -1.10 -0.74
N ALA A 277 -11.93 0.19 -1.07
CA ALA A 277 -12.91 0.73 -2.03
C ALA A 277 -12.73 0.19 -3.46
N THR A 278 -11.51 -0.14 -3.88
CA THR A 278 -11.20 -0.52 -5.26
C THR A 278 -10.99 -2.01 -5.49
N ILE A 279 -10.74 -2.80 -4.44
CA ILE A 279 -10.38 -4.22 -4.54
C ILE A 279 -11.27 -5.08 -3.62
N PHE A 280 -11.35 -4.74 -2.33
CA PHE A 280 -11.90 -5.65 -1.31
C PHE A 280 -13.39 -5.47 -1.04
N LYS A 281 -14.00 -4.40 -1.51
CA LYS A 281 -15.45 -4.19 -1.38
C LYS A 281 -16.18 -5.31 -2.13
N PRO A 282 -17.17 -6.02 -1.51
CA PRO A 282 -17.81 -7.19 -2.12
C PRO A 282 -18.41 -6.93 -3.50
N GLU A 283 -18.98 -5.74 -3.74
CA GLU A 283 -19.60 -5.35 -5.00
C GLU A 283 -18.57 -5.08 -6.11
N VAL A 284 -17.32 -4.82 -5.74
CA VAL A 284 -16.23 -4.45 -6.65
C VAL A 284 -15.30 -5.62 -6.94
N TYR A 285 -15.30 -6.64 -6.06
CA TYR A 285 -14.40 -7.80 -6.17
C TYR A 285 -14.51 -8.48 -7.54
N PRO A 286 -13.38 -8.88 -8.18
CA PRO A 286 -12.00 -8.90 -7.68
C PRO A 286 -11.27 -7.57 -7.73
N MET A 287 -11.69 -6.60 -8.53
CA MET A 287 -11.27 -5.19 -8.46
C MET A 287 -12.04 -4.32 -9.45
N ASN A 288 -12.08 -3.01 -9.20
CA ASN A 288 -12.57 -2.03 -10.15
C ASN A 288 -11.59 -1.90 -11.33
N PRO A 289 -11.95 -2.28 -12.56
CA PRO A 289 -11.03 -2.27 -13.69
C PRO A 289 -10.82 -0.89 -14.32
N SER A 290 -11.49 0.16 -13.85
CA SER A 290 -11.47 1.49 -14.48
C SER A 290 -10.07 2.10 -14.55
N TRP A 291 -9.25 1.90 -13.53
CA TRP A 291 -7.90 2.46 -13.48
C TRP A 291 -6.95 1.83 -14.51
N LEU A 292 -7.25 0.62 -15.00
CA LEU A 292 -6.43 -0.11 -15.97
C LEU A 292 -7.01 -0.01 -17.40
N THR A 293 -8.32 -0.14 -17.53
CA THR A 293 -9.01 -0.23 -18.85
C THR A 293 -9.73 1.04 -19.24
N GLY A 294 -9.93 1.96 -18.33
CA GLY A 294 -10.77 3.15 -18.48
C GLY A 294 -12.27 2.87 -18.42
N THR A 295 -12.67 1.60 -18.25
CA THR A 295 -14.08 1.18 -18.32
C THR A 295 -14.46 0.35 -17.10
N MET A 296 -15.75 0.39 -16.73
CA MET A 296 -16.33 -0.45 -15.70
C MET A 296 -17.64 -1.09 -16.18
N PRO A 297 -18.09 -2.22 -15.57
CA PRO A 297 -19.38 -2.83 -15.89
C PRO A 297 -20.54 -1.86 -15.64
N VAL A 298 -21.55 -1.90 -16.51
CA VAL A 298 -22.73 -1.02 -16.43
C VAL A 298 -23.53 -1.25 -15.15
N ASP A 299 -23.69 -2.53 -14.77
CA ASP A 299 -24.37 -2.92 -13.53
C ASP A 299 -23.69 -2.29 -12.29
N GLN A 300 -22.37 -2.40 -12.20
CA GLN A 300 -21.59 -1.78 -11.13
C GLN A 300 -21.71 -0.24 -11.14
N TYR A 301 -21.62 0.38 -12.33
CA TYR A 301 -21.78 1.85 -12.44
C TYR A 301 -23.16 2.31 -12.00
N ARG A 302 -24.22 1.55 -12.34
CA ARG A 302 -25.58 1.84 -11.94
C ARG A 302 -25.79 1.74 -10.43
N GLU A 303 -25.18 0.76 -9.79
CA GLU A 303 -25.25 0.59 -8.34
C GLU A 303 -24.48 1.69 -7.59
N GLU A 304 -23.27 2.03 -8.06
CA GLU A 304 -22.43 3.03 -7.41
C GLU A 304 -22.89 4.47 -7.66
N HIS A 305 -23.52 4.76 -8.82
CA HIS A 305 -23.87 6.12 -9.25
C HIS A 305 -25.34 6.23 -9.74
N PRO A 306 -26.34 5.83 -8.95
CA PRO A 306 -27.74 5.76 -9.38
C PRO A 306 -28.32 7.12 -9.79
N ALA A 307 -27.89 8.22 -9.17
CA ALA A 307 -28.39 9.56 -9.49
C ALA A 307 -27.91 10.11 -10.85
N VAL A 308 -26.90 9.50 -11.47
CA VAL A 308 -26.35 9.93 -12.78
C VAL A 308 -26.74 8.95 -13.88
N TRP A 309 -27.21 7.77 -13.52
CA TRP A 309 -27.64 6.76 -14.46
C TRP A 309 -28.96 7.17 -15.11
N ASP A 310 -28.92 7.60 -16.39
CA ASP A 310 -30.09 8.01 -17.17
C ASP A 310 -30.63 6.91 -18.09
N GLY A 311 -30.17 5.65 -17.92
CA GLY A 311 -30.54 4.51 -18.75
C GLY A 311 -29.95 4.51 -20.16
N ARG A 312 -29.06 5.44 -20.47
CA ARG A 312 -28.48 5.62 -21.81
C ARG A 312 -26.98 5.30 -21.78
N GLU A 313 -26.61 4.20 -22.43
CA GLU A 313 -25.20 3.91 -22.69
C GLU A 313 -24.66 4.81 -23.81
N ARG A 314 -23.44 5.31 -23.65
CA ARG A 314 -22.67 5.82 -24.78
C ARG A 314 -21.83 4.66 -25.30
N GLY A 315 -22.14 4.19 -26.52
CA GLY A 315 -21.32 3.22 -27.24
C GLY A 315 -19.88 3.71 -27.40
N GLU A 316 -18.96 2.82 -27.75
CA GLU A 316 -17.54 3.13 -28.00
C GLU A 316 -17.34 4.24 -29.05
N ASP A 317 -18.32 4.46 -29.93
CA ASP A 317 -18.37 5.50 -30.96
C ASP A 317 -18.96 6.84 -30.49
N GLY A 318 -19.30 6.96 -29.19
CA GLY A 318 -19.88 8.16 -28.60
C GLY A 318 -21.38 8.33 -28.89
N ARG A 319 -22.05 7.39 -29.59
CA ARG A 319 -23.47 7.39 -29.81
C ARG A 319 -24.23 6.86 -28.59
N ARG A 320 -25.40 7.45 -28.33
CA ARG A 320 -26.26 7.02 -27.23
C ARG A 320 -26.97 5.72 -27.63
N VAL A 321 -26.83 4.66 -26.85
CA VAL A 321 -27.57 3.41 -27.00
C VAL A 321 -28.66 3.40 -25.94
N ASP A 322 -29.90 3.35 -26.35
CA ASP A 322 -31.09 3.29 -25.47
C ASP A 322 -31.42 1.83 -25.15
N HIS A 323 -31.24 1.41 -23.91
CA HIS A 323 -31.58 0.06 -23.44
C HIS A 323 -32.94 -0.04 -22.78
N SER A 324 -33.74 1.04 -22.74
CA SER A 324 -35.09 1.04 -22.14
C SER A 324 -36.05 0.07 -22.79
N SER A 325 -35.77 -0.36 -24.04
CA SER A 325 -36.59 -1.28 -24.79
C SER A 325 -36.32 -2.78 -24.53
N ARG A 326 -35.23 -3.16 -23.86
CA ARG A 326 -34.91 -4.57 -23.61
C ARG A 326 -35.50 -5.15 -22.32
N THR A 327 -35.86 -4.33 -21.36
CA THR A 327 -36.52 -4.79 -20.13
C THR A 327 -38.02 -5.05 -20.26
N ALA A 328 -38.68 -4.54 -21.31
CA ALA A 328 -40.08 -4.75 -21.53
C ALA A 328 -40.43 -6.10 -22.21
N SER A 329 -39.44 -6.84 -22.71
CA SER A 329 -39.67 -8.11 -23.44
C SER A 329 -39.36 -9.38 -22.64
N SER A 330 -38.97 -9.28 -21.36
CA SER A 330 -38.68 -10.46 -20.50
C SER A 330 -39.76 -10.76 -19.44
N GLU A 331 -40.86 -10.03 -19.40
CA GLU A 331 -41.98 -10.32 -18.50
C GLU A 331 -43.10 -11.13 -19.17
N GLY A 332 -42.77 -11.96 -20.10
CA GLY A 332 -43.70 -12.93 -20.69
C GLY A 332 -43.33 -14.34 -20.21
N SER A 333 -43.67 -14.70 -18.99
CA SER A 333 -43.63 -16.10 -18.52
C SER A 333 -44.93 -16.79 -18.94
N PRO A 334 -44.87 -17.92 -19.64
CA PRO A 334 -45.98 -18.84 -19.75
C PRO A 334 -45.70 -20.05 -18.86
N TRP A 335 -46.21 -20.01 -17.65
CA TRP A 335 -46.57 -21.26 -16.95
C TRP A 335 -48.06 -21.21 -16.64
N THR A 336 -48.84 -21.80 -17.49
CA THR A 336 -50.10 -22.49 -17.23
C THR A 336 -49.89 -23.97 -17.51
#